data_2a0426964e498ae32201dc181641f126
#
_entry.id   2a0426964e498ae32201dc181641f126
#
_cell.length_a   1.000
_cell.length_b   1.000
_cell.length_c   1.000
_cell.angle_alpha   90.00
_cell.angle_beta   90.00
_cell.angle_gamma   90.00
#
_symmetry.space_group_name_H-M   'P 1'
#
loop_
_entity.id
_entity.type
_entity.pdbx_description
1 polymer ?
#
loop_
_entity_poly.entity_id
_entity_poly.type
_entity_poly.pdbx_seq_one_letter_code
_entity_poly.pdbx_strand_id
1 'polypeptide(L)'
;GLREGATWTMRGGGKRGDVRTSESVAQSFQKQVAKEILAATSTELPMILCGPGHAREKLKSVILDIEPERTLRLIATSMAGRAGANEIIRERLANEFLQDYAINKEMQLLEEVWARISSNGAVAYGQQDLARAMEEGAIETLLVAIDLLRDEETEIDGVVLSTWIRGLDDIGGKLVQCSTEHDAGEQLMGLGGVVALLRYKMV
;
A
#
# COMPACT_ATOMS: atom_id res chain seq x y z
N GLY A 1 -11.66 0.23 -9.52
CA GLY A 1 -13.00 0.75 -9.87
C GLY A 1 -13.81 1.05 -8.63
N LEU A 2 -14.68 2.06 -8.71
CA LEU A 2 -15.61 2.39 -7.62
C LEU A 2 -16.68 1.29 -7.53
N ARG A 3 -16.84 0.71 -6.35
CA ARG A 3 -17.96 -0.19 -6.03
C ARG A 3 -18.91 0.54 -5.09
N GLU A 4 -20.18 0.57 -5.42
CA GLU A 4 -21.22 1.02 -4.50
C GLU A 4 -21.67 -0.20 -3.68
N GLY A 5 -21.40 -0.14 -2.37
CA GLY A 5 -21.90 -1.13 -1.42
C GLY A 5 -23.34 -0.83 -0.98
N ALA A 6 -23.88 -1.69 -0.12
CA ALA A 6 -25.20 -1.53 0.43
C ALA A 6 -25.36 -0.18 1.17
N THR A 7 -26.39 0.57 0.83
CA THR A 7 -26.79 1.79 1.55
C THR A 7 -27.90 1.46 2.53
N TRP A 8 -27.70 1.82 3.79
CA TRP A 8 -28.72 1.71 4.81
C TRP A 8 -29.29 3.09 5.15
N THR A 9 -30.56 3.26 4.90
CA THR A 9 -31.30 4.46 5.30
C THR A 9 -32.20 4.12 6.49
N MET A 10 -31.98 4.79 7.63
CA MET A 10 -32.96 4.80 8.70
C MET A 10 -34.24 5.51 8.19
N ARG A 11 -35.27 4.75 7.82
CA ARG A 11 -36.60 5.33 7.73
C ARG A 11 -37.10 5.59 9.15
N GLY A 12 -37.02 6.81 9.60
CA GLY A 12 -37.69 7.28 10.79
C GLY A 12 -39.18 7.14 10.59
N GLY A 13 -39.77 6.13 11.18
CA GLY A 13 -41.19 5.85 11.15
C GLY A 13 -41.64 5.23 12.46
N GLY A 14 -42.09 6.09 13.37
CA GLY A 14 -43.18 5.84 14.28
C GLY A 14 -43.11 4.64 15.23
N LYS A 15 -43.24 4.94 16.48
CA LYS A 15 -43.45 4.20 17.71
C LYS A 15 -42.17 3.84 18.46
N ARG A 16 -42.15 4.24 19.74
CA ARG A 16 -41.18 3.84 20.78
C ARG A 16 -40.96 2.33 20.79
N GLY A 17 -40.20 1.85 19.82
CA GLY A 17 -39.73 0.49 19.72
C GLY A 17 -38.24 0.53 20.01
N ASP A 18 -37.89 -0.10 21.06
CA ASP A 18 -36.63 -0.58 21.57
C ASP A 18 -35.36 0.01 20.90
N VAL A 19 -34.75 1.01 21.53
CA VAL A 19 -33.45 1.58 21.18
C VAL A 19 -32.37 0.47 21.04
N ARG A 20 -32.47 -0.61 21.80
CA ARG A 20 -31.58 -1.78 21.75
C ARG A 20 -31.68 -2.53 20.41
N THR A 21 -32.87 -2.64 19.82
CA THR A 21 -33.06 -3.29 18.52
C THR A 21 -32.43 -2.49 17.38
N SER A 22 -32.51 -1.17 17.46
CA SER A 22 -31.90 -0.24 16.49
C SER A 22 -30.37 -0.28 16.54
N GLU A 23 -29.77 -0.35 17.73
CA GLU A 23 -28.30 -0.46 17.89
C GLU A 23 -27.78 -1.82 17.40
N SER A 24 -28.47 -2.91 17.70
CA SER A 24 -28.04 -4.24 17.24
C SER A 24 -28.08 -4.38 15.71
N VAL A 25 -29.08 -3.79 15.07
CA VAL A 25 -29.19 -3.76 13.59
C VAL A 25 -28.09 -2.91 12.99
N ALA A 26 -27.78 -1.75 13.58
CA ALA A 26 -26.71 -0.88 13.13
C ALA A 26 -25.31 -1.57 13.26
N GLN A 27 -25.09 -2.27 14.37
CA GLN A 27 -23.84 -3.03 14.58
C GLN A 27 -23.72 -4.21 13.59
N SER A 28 -24.80 -4.91 13.33
CA SER A 28 -24.82 -6.01 12.35
C SER A 28 -24.49 -5.50 10.95
N PHE A 29 -25.07 -4.37 10.57
CA PHE A 29 -24.78 -3.71 9.30
C PHE A 29 -23.32 -3.27 9.19
N GLN A 30 -22.75 -2.65 10.24
CA GLN A 30 -21.34 -2.25 10.26
C GLN A 30 -20.40 -3.45 10.13
N LYS A 31 -20.71 -4.57 10.79
CA LYS A 31 -19.93 -5.81 10.66
C LYS A 31 -19.99 -6.38 9.24
N GLN A 32 -21.16 -6.32 8.60
CA GLN A 32 -21.30 -6.75 7.22
C GLN A 32 -20.49 -5.85 6.27
N VAL A 33 -20.61 -4.53 6.41
CA VAL A 33 -19.85 -3.55 5.61
C VAL A 33 -18.35 -3.76 5.80
N ALA A 34 -17.88 -3.93 7.03
CA ALA A 34 -16.46 -4.19 7.30
C ALA A 34 -15.97 -5.46 6.58
N LYS A 35 -16.72 -6.57 6.65
CA LYS A 35 -16.38 -7.80 5.94
C LYS A 35 -16.32 -7.63 4.43
N GLU A 36 -17.27 -6.91 3.84
CA GLU A 36 -17.31 -6.64 2.40
C GLU A 36 -16.12 -5.77 1.95
N ILE A 37 -15.76 -4.76 2.74
CA ILE A 37 -14.60 -3.90 2.48
C ILE A 37 -13.32 -4.72 2.55
N LEU A 38 -13.12 -5.48 3.62
CA LEU A 38 -11.92 -6.29 3.83
C LEU A 38 -11.77 -7.38 2.76
N ALA A 39 -12.85 -8.00 2.34
CA ALA A 39 -12.83 -8.97 1.24
C ALA A 39 -12.51 -8.35 -0.13
N ALA A 40 -12.75 -7.04 -0.30
CA ALA A 40 -12.52 -6.32 -1.55
C ALA A 40 -11.17 -5.60 -1.63
N THR A 41 -10.42 -5.55 -0.52
CA THR A 41 -9.16 -4.78 -0.41
C THR A 41 -8.02 -5.67 0.09
N SER A 42 -6.82 -5.48 -0.47
CA SER A 42 -5.62 -6.12 0.06
C SER A 42 -5.26 -5.56 1.44
N THR A 43 -4.77 -6.42 2.34
CA THR A 43 -4.26 -6.02 3.67
C THR A 43 -3.06 -5.09 3.58
N GLU A 44 -2.30 -5.16 2.49
CA GLU A 44 -1.12 -4.33 2.25
C GLU A 44 -1.44 -2.87 1.89
N LEU A 45 -2.67 -2.57 1.49
CA LEU A 45 -3.04 -1.22 1.08
C LEU A 45 -3.56 -0.40 2.26
N PRO A 46 -3.13 0.87 2.40
CA PRO A 46 -3.68 1.76 3.41
C PRO A 46 -5.15 2.05 3.14
N MET A 47 -5.94 2.20 4.17
CA MET A 47 -7.37 2.43 4.07
C MET A 47 -7.73 3.83 4.60
N ILE A 48 -8.60 4.53 3.87
CA ILE A 48 -9.16 5.79 4.31
C ILE A 48 -10.67 5.61 4.48
N LEU A 49 -11.16 5.88 5.69
CA LEU A 49 -12.59 5.96 5.96
C LEU A 49 -13.01 7.42 6.01
N CYS A 50 -13.90 7.81 5.11
CA CYS A 50 -14.39 9.17 5.02
C CYS A 50 -15.90 9.26 5.13
N GLY A 51 -16.39 10.44 5.51
CA GLY A 51 -17.80 10.73 5.63
C GLY A 51 -18.09 11.74 6.75
N PRO A 52 -19.32 12.26 6.82
CA PRO A 52 -19.77 13.12 7.91
C PRO A 52 -20.06 12.31 9.18
N GLY A 53 -20.00 12.98 10.33
CA GLY A 53 -20.41 12.42 11.63
C GLY A 53 -19.50 11.28 12.15
N HIS A 54 -20.05 10.47 13.07
CA HIS A 54 -19.32 9.47 13.84
C HIS A 54 -19.40 8.03 13.28
N ALA A 55 -20.04 7.84 12.11
CA ALA A 55 -20.20 6.49 11.55
C ALA A 55 -18.84 5.84 11.18
N ARG A 56 -17.88 6.67 10.75
CA ARG A 56 -16.54 6.20 10.39
C ARG A 56 -15.74 5.69 11.60
N GLU A 57 -15.89 6.32 12.79
CA GLU A 57 -15.23 5.88 14.02
C GLU A 57 -15.72 4.47 14.43
N LYS A 58 -17.04 4.27 14.36
CA LYS A 58 -17.63 2.96 14.66
C LYS A 58 -17.18 1.90 13.66
N LEU A 59 -17.14 2.23 12.38
CA LEU A 59 -16.67 1.32 11.34
C LEU A 59 -15.18 1.00 11.51
N LYS A 60 -14.35 2.00 11.87
CA LYS A 60 -12.93 1.79 12.20
C LYS A 60 -12.78 0.76 13.30
N SER A 61 -13.52 0.90 14.41
CA SER A 61 -13.45 -0.05 15.52
C SER A 61 -13.74 -1.48 15.05
N VAL A 62 -14.80 -1.68 14.27
CA VAL A 62 -15.17 -2.99 13.75
C VAL A 62 -14.11 -3.56 12.78
N ILE A 63 -13.47 -2.73 11.97
CA ILE A 63 -12.40 -3.17 11.07
C ILE A 63 -11.17 -3.59 11.87
N LEU A 64 -10.75 -2.80 12.86
CA LEU A 64 -9.59 -3.10 13.69
C LEU A 64 -9.82 -4.27 14.65
N ASP A 65 -11.06 -4.59 14.99
CA ASP A 65 -11.40 -5.84 15.71
C ASP A 65 -11.14 -7.09 14.84
N ILE A 66 -11.21 -6.97 13.50
CA ILE A 66 -10.97 -8.06 12.55
C ILE A 66 -9.51 -8.08 12.07
N GLU A 67 -8.96 -6.92 11.73
CA GLU A 67 -7.59 -6.73 11.27
C GLU A 67 -6.89 -5.65 12.13
N PRO A 68 -6.31 -6.02 13.29
CA PRO A 68 -5.71 -5.06 14.23
C PRO A 68 -4.56 -4.23 13.63
N GLU A 69 -3.78 -4.82 12.74
CA GLU A 69 -2.60 -4.21 12.11
C GLU A 69 -2.96 -3.39 10.84
N ARG A 70 -4.24 -3.21 10.55
CA ARG A 70 -4.67 -2.49 9.35
C ARG A 70 -4.30 -1.02 9.40
N THR A 71 -3.46 -0.57 8.47
CA THR A 71 -3.15 0.86 8.31
C THR A 71 -4.38 1.62 7.85
N LEU A 72 -4.97 2.43 8.74
CA LEU A 72 -6.25 3.08 8.54
C LEU A 72 -6.25 4.53 9.04
N ARG A 73 -6.74 5.47 8.19
CA ARG A 73 -6.94 6.88 8.53
C ARG A 73 -8.42 7.28 8.45
N LEU A 74 -8.87 8.07 9.42
CA LEU A 74 -10.19 8.72 9.39
C LEU A 74 -10.05 10.13 8.84
N ILE A 75 -10.87 10.48 7.84
CA ILE A 75 -10.94 11.84 7.29
C ILE A 75 -12.40 12.30 7.33
N ALA A 76 -12.63 13.45 7.99
CA ALA A 76 -13.94 14.07 7.97
C ALA A 76 -14.18 14.72 6.61
N THR A 77 -15.33 14.45 6.00
CA THR A 77 -15.77 15.08 4.77
C THR A 77 -17.19 15.61 4.94
N SER A 78 -17.55 16.62 4.16
CA SER A 78 -18.88 17.23 4.17
C SER A 78 -19.96 16.28 3.63
N MET A 79 -19.57 15.39 2.73
CA MET A 79 -20.45 14.43 2.05
C MET A 79 -19.96 13.00 2.27
N ALA A 80 -20.87 12.04 2.10
CA ALA A 80 -20.55 10.61 2.11
C ALA A 80 -20.41 10.05 0.68
N GLY A 81 -19.94 8.79 0.57
CA GLY A 81 -19.83 8.06 -0.69
C GLY A 81 -18.87 8.73 -1.67
N ARG A 82 -19.22 8.69 -2.97
CA ARG A 82 -18.37 9.23 -4.05
C ARG A 82 -18.03 10.70 -3.87
N ALA A 83 -18.99 11.52 -3.39
CA ALA A 83 -18.76 12.94 -3.18
C ALA A 83 -17.71 13.21 -2.11
N GLY A 84 -17.73 12.47 -1.00
CA GLY A 84 -16.70 12.53 0.03
C GLY A 84 -15.33 12.05 -0.47
N ALA A 85 -15.28 11.00 -1.28
CA ALA A 85 -14.03 10.56 -1.90
C ALA A 85 -13.44 11.63 -2.84
N ASN A 86 -14.28 12.28 -3.65
CA ASN A 86 -13.86 13.37 -4.53
C ASN A 86 -13.38 14.60 -3.74
N GLU A 87 -13.99 14.89 -2.59
CA GLU A 87 -13.56 15.96 -1.68
C GLU A 87 -12.13 15.68 -1.17
N ILE A 88 -11.84 14.46 -0.75
CA ILE A 88 -10.48 14.05 -0.31
C ILE A 88 -9.45 14.29 -1.43
N ILE A 89 -9.76 13.88 -2.65
CA ILE A 89 -8.85 14.00 -3.80
C ILE A 89 -8.64 15.48 -4.15
N ARG A 90 -9.72 16.24 -4.28
CA ARG A 90 -9.69 17.64 -4.68
C ARG A 90 -8.94 18.51 -3.67
N GLU A 91 -9.18 18.29 -2.39
CA GLU A 91 -8.60 19.06 -1.29
C GLU A 91 -7.32 18.45 -0.73
N ARG A 92 -6.85 17.35 -1.33
CA ARG A 92 -5.59 16.66 -0.97
C ARG A 92 -5.51 16.25 0.50
N LEU A 93 -6.66 15.93 1.13
CA LEU A 93 -6.76 15.65 2.56
C LEU A 93 -6.04 14.36 3.00
N ALA A 94 -5.66 13.52 2.06
CA ALA A 94 -4.96 12.26 2.32
C ALA A 94 -3.46 12.30 2.00
N ASN A 95 -2.94 13.40 1.44
CA ASN A 95 -1.58 13.43 0.89
C ASN A 95 -0.52 13.10 1.94
N GLU A 96 -0.54 13.77 3.09
CA GLU A 96 0.39 13.52 4.19
C GLU A 96 0.36 12.05 4.62
N PHE A 97 -0.82 11.51 4.88
CA PHE A 97 -0.98 10.10 5.26
C PHE A 97 -0.44 9.12 4.22
N LEU A 98 -0.67 9.38 2.93
CA LEU A 98 -0.19 8.52 1.85
C LEU A 98 1.33 8.65 1.66
N GLN A 99 1.90 9.85 1.85
CA GLN A 99 3.34 10.04 1.83
C GLN A 99 4.01 9.31 3.00
N ASP A 100 3.53 9.48 4.23
CA ASP A 100 4.04 8.78 5.40
C ASP A 100 3.98 7.26 5.21
N TYR A 101 2.88 6.77 4.65
CA TYR A 101 2.72 5.35 4.36
C TYR A 101 3.76 4.87 3.33
N ALA A 102 3.97 5.61 2.25
CA ALA A 102 4.94 5.26 1.21
C ALA A 102 6.37 5.21 1.79
N ILE A 103 6.78 6.25 2.53
CA ILE A 103 8.10 6.31 3.17
C ILE A 103 8.30 5.14 4.13
N ASN A 104 7.33 4.87 5.00
CA ASN A 104 7.42 3.74 5.94
C ASN A 104 7.55 2.39 5.21
N LYS A 105 6.85 2.21 4.08
CA LYS A 105 6.95 1.01 3.28
C LYS A 105 8.32 0.87 2.61
N GLU A 106 8.86 1.95 2.08
CA GLU A 106 10.22 2.00 1.53
C GLU A 106 11.26 1.62 2.59
N MET A 107 11.17 2.23 3.79
CA MET A 107 12.08 1.93 4.90
C MET A 107 12.03 0.47 5.30
N GLN A 108 10.84 -0.12 5.45
CA GLN A 108 10.67 -1.54 5.77
C GLN A 108 11.33 -2.46 4.74
N LEU A 109 11.16 -2.16 3.44
CA LEU A 109 11.78 -2.94 2.37
C LEU A 109 13.30 -2.80 2.36
N LEU A 110 13.84 -1.61 2.63
CA LEU A 110 15.28 -1.40 2.73
C LEU A 110 15.87 -2.09 3.97
N GLU A 111 15.18 -2.07 5.12
CA GLU A 111 15.56 -2.86 6.30
C GLU A 111 15.61 -4.35 5.98
N GLU A 112 14.63 -4.87 5.23
CA GLU A 112 14.63 -6.26 4.76
C GLU A 112 15.83 -6.56 3.84
N VAL A 113 16.18 -5.64 2.93
CA VAL A 113 17.39 -5.77 2.09
C VAL A 113 18.62 -5.94 2.97
N TRP A 114 18.83 -5.08 3.97
CA TRP A 114 19.98 -5.16 4.86
C TRP A 114 20.01 -6.44 5.69
N ALA A 115 18.86 -6.87 6.19
CA ALA A 115 18.73 -8.13 6.91
C ALA A 115 19.11 -9.33 6.02
N ARG A 116 18.67 -9.34 4.75
CA ARG A 116 19.01 -10.40 3.78
C ARG A 116 20.48 -10.35 3.37
N ILE A 117 21.09 -9.17 3.17
CA ILE A 117 22.52 -9.02 2.91
C ILE A 117 23.33 -9.60 4.08
N SER A 118 23.00 -9.19 5.31
CA SER A 118 23.69 -9.60 6.53
C SER A 118 23.62 -11.09 6.80
N SER A 119 22.50 -11.72 6.44
CA SER A 119 22.28 -13.17 6.59
C SER A 119 22.69 -13.99 5.37
N ASN A 120 23.29 -13.37 4.34
CA ASN A 120 23.54 -14.00 3.05
C ASN A 120 22.29 -14.66 2.46
N GLY A 121 21.16 -13.94 2.53
CA GLY A 121 19.83 -14.39 2.13
C GLY A 121 19.55 -14.20 0.64
N ALA A 122 18.25 -14.21 0.29
CA ALA A 122 17.75 -14.07 -1.07
C ALA A 122 17.69 -12.59 -1.50
N VAL A 123 18.81 -12.02 -1.92
CA VAL A 123 18.99 -10.64 -2.36
C VAL A 123 20.02 -10.58 -3.48
N ALA A 124 19.86 -9.68 -4.44
CA ALA A 124 20.83 -9.39 -5.48
C ALA A 124 21.10 -7.88 -5.56
N TYR A 125 22.35 -7.51 -5.70
CA TYR A 125 22.82 -6.15 -5.91
C TYR A 125 24.09 -6.17 -6.78
N GLY A 126 24.38 -5.02 -7.41
CA GLY A 126 25.41 -4.98 -8.45
C GLY A 126 24.94 -5.55 -9.78
N GLN A 127 25.58 -5.11 -10.86
CA GLN A 127 25.08 -5.35 -12.22
C GLN A 127 24.95 -6.83 -12.58
N GLN A 128 25.96 -7.65 -12.26
CA GLN A 128 25.99 -9.06 -12.65
C GLN A 128 24.94 -9.90 -11.91
N ASP A 129 24.83 -9.72 -10.58
CA ASP A 129 23.85 -10.49 -9.79
C ASP A 129 22.41 -10.08 -10.13
N LEU A 130 22.18 -8.80 -10.40
CA LEU A 130 20.89 -8.30 -10.86
C LEU A 130 20.53 -8.90 -12.22
N ALA A 131 21.46 -8.88 -13.19
CA ALA A 131 21.23 -9.44 -14.53
C ALA A 131 20.87 -10.92 -14.44
N ARG A 132 21.64 -11.69 -13.67
CA ARG A 132 21.36 -13.10 -13.42
C ARG A 132 20.01 -13.32 -12.75
N ALA A 133 19.65 -12.51 -11.75
CA ALA A 133 18.37 -12.62 -11.07
C ALA A 133 17.18 -12.34 -12.00
N MET A 134 17.35 -11.46 -12.97
CA MET A 134 16.35 -11.19 -14.01
C MET A 134 16.20 -12.38 -14.95
N GLU A 135 17.31 -12.92 -15.45
CA GLU A 135 17.31 -14.09 -16.36
C GLU A 135 16.67 -15.32 -15.70
N GLU A 136 16.96 -15.56 -14.42
CA GLU A 136 16.39 -16.67 -13.66
C GLU A 136 14.92 -16.43 -13.22
N GLY A 137 14.35 -15.21 -13.45
CA GLY A 137 13.02 -14.84 -13.00
C GLY A 137 12.89 -14.83 -11.47
N ALA A 138 14.02 -14.67 -10.77
CA ALA A 138 14.10 -14.75 -9.32
C ALA A 138 13.62 -13.48 -8.59
N ILE A 139 13.49 -12.34 -9.29
CA ILE A 139 13.17 -11.05 -8.68
C ILE A 139 11.71 -11.04 -8.21
N GLU A 140 11.52 -10.84 -6.91
CA GLU A 140 10.22 -10.58 -6.28
C GLU A 140 9.91 -9.10 -6.27
N THR A 141 10.88 -8.29 -5.78
CA THR A 141 10.75 -6.83 -5.69
C THR A 141 12.07 -6.18 -6.08
N LEU A 142 12.01 -5.30 -7.08
CA LEU A 142 13.14 -4.46 -7.49
C LEU A 142 12.98 -3.08 -6.87
N LEU A 143 13.91 -2.70 -5.99
CA LEU A 143 13.98 -1.36 -5.41
C LEU A 143 14.94 -0.53 -6.24
N VAL A 144 14.50 0.63 -6.67
CA VAL A 144 15.28 1.55 -7.52
C VAL A 144 15.22 2.96 -6.95
N ALA A 145 16.36 3.59 -6.79
CA ALA A 145 16.44 4.98 -6.41
C ALA A 145 15.77 5.88 -7.47
N ILE A 146 14.94 6.80 -7.03
CA ILE A 146 14.13 7.64 -7.93
C ILE A 146 15.00 8.47 -8.88
N ASP A 147 16.22 8.83 -8.47
CA ASP A 147 17.15 9.60 -9.28
C ASP A 147 17.62 8.81 -10.51
N LEU A 148 17.79 7.48 -10.37
CA LEU A 148 18.14 6.61 -11.51
C LEU A 148 16.97 6.42 -12.47
N LEU A 149 15.73 6.50 -12.00
CA LEU A 149 14.55 6.41 -12.86
C LEU A 149 14.32 7.68 -13.69
N ARG A 150 14.90 8.80 -13.28
CA ARG A 150 14.85 10.08 -14.00
C ARG A 150 15.93 10.20 -15.06
N ASP A 151 16.97 9.37 -14.95
CA ASP A 151 18.08 9.33 -15.90
C ASP A 151 17.81 8.25 -16.96
N GLU A 152 17.51 8.69 -18.17
CA GLU A 152 17.20 7.79 -19.30
C GLU A 152 18.39 6.96 -19.77
N GLU A 153 19.62 7.34 -19.39
CA GLU A 153 20.86 6.65 -19.77
C GLU A 153 21.29 5.58 -18.74
N THR A 154 20.60 5.49 -17.60
CA THR A 154 20.90 4.47 -16.59
C THR A 154 20.77 3.07 -17.15
N GLU A 155 21.84 2.28 -17.05
CA GLU A 155 21.94 0.90 -17.53
C GLU A 155 22.28 -0.06 -16.39
N ILE A 156 21.79 -1.28 -16.49
CA ILE A 156 22.19 -2.43 -15.67
C ILE A 156 22.70 -3.49 -16.63
N ASP A 157 23.99 -3.83 -16.51
CA ASP A 157 24.67 -4.81 -17.38
C ASP A 157 24.47 -4.53 -18.88
N GLY A 158 24.60 -3.25 -19.29
CA GLY A 158 24.46 -2.81 -20.67
C GLY A 158 23.01 -2.79 -21.21
N VAL A 159 22.02 -2.95 -20.33
CA VAL A 159 20.60 -2.85 -20.67
C VAL A 159 19.97 -1.64 -19.97
N VAL A 160 19.33 -0.78 -20.74
CA VAL A 160 18.68 0.44 -20.21
C VAL A 160 17.63 0.07 -19.17
N LEU A 161 17.61 0.79 -18.04
CA LEU A 161 16.74 0.52 -16.90
C LEU A 161 15.24 0.46 -17.25
N SER A 162 14.79 1.28 -18.20
CA SER A 162 13.40 1.23 -18.69
C SER A 162 13.04 -0.10 -19.37
N THR A 163 14.00 -0.76 -19.99
CA THR A 163 13.82 -2.11 -20.57
C THR A 163 13.78 -3.16 -19.46
N TRP A 164 14.61 -3.01 -18.45
CA TRP A 164 14.58 -3.83 -17.25
C TRP A 164 13.22 -3.82 -16.56
N ILE A 165 12.65 -2.62 -16.37
CA ILE A 165 11.34 -2.47 -15.73
C ILE A 165 10.24 -3.18 -16.51
N ARG A 166 10.29 -3.13 -17.85
CA ARG A 166 9.34 -3.89 -18.68
C ARG A 166 9.49 -5.40 -18.54
N GLY A 167 10.73 -5.89 -18.54
CA GLY A 167 11.00 -7.32 -18.31
C GLY A 167 10.60 -7.80 -16.90
N LEU A 168 10.58 -6.90 -15.92
CA LEU A 168 10.16 -7.23 -14.55
C LEU A 168 8.68 -7.63 -14.49
N ASP A 169 7.81 -6.96 -15.25
CA ASP A 169 6.39 -7.31 -15.34
C ASP A 169 6.19 -8.72 -15.93
N ASP A 170 6.99 -9.11 -16.92
CA ASP A 170 6.92 -10.43 -17.55
C ASP A 170 7.21 -11.58 -16.58
N ILE A 171 8.09 -11.35 -15.61
CA ILE A 171 8.42 -12.32 -14.55
C ILE A 171 7.55 -12.17 -13.30
N GLY A 172 6.58 -11.26 -13.31
CA GLY A 172 5.68 -10.98 -12.17
C GLY A 172 6.38 -10.37 -10.96
N GLY A 173 7.46 -9.63 -11.19
CA GLY A 173 8.17 -8.86 -10.18
C GLY A 173 7.46 -7.53 -9.89
N LYS A 174 7.75 -6.93 -8.74
CA LYS A 174 7.22 -5.62 -8.34
C LYS A 174 8.32 -4.57 -8.39
N LEU A 175 8.02 -3.37 -8.93
CA LEU A 175 8.92 -2.22 -8.86
C LEU A 175 8.55 -1.35 -7.65
N VAL A 176 9.54 -0.99 -6.86
CA VAL A 176 9.42 0.00 -5.78
C VAL A 176 10.41 1.13 -6.04
N GLN A 177 9.89 2.33 -6.15
CA GLN A 177 10.69 3.55 -6.26
C GLN A 177 11.05 4.01 -4.86
N CYS A 178 12.33 4.23 -4.61
CA CYS A 178 12.83 4.66 -3.31
C CYS A 178 13.32 6.11 -3.38
N SER A 179 12.86 6.93 -2.42
CA SER A 179 13.36 8.28 -2.24
C SER A 179 14.81 8.26 -1.77
N THR A 180 15.62 9.20 -2.25
CA THR A 180 16.99 9.39 -1.80
C THR A 180 17.14 10.49 -0.74
N GLU A 181 16.03 11.06 -0.28
CA GLU A 181 16.01 12.18 0.68
C GLU A 181 16.14 11.73 2.15
N HIS A 182 16.27 10.44 2.42
CA HIS A 182 16.43 9.88 3.77
C HIS A 182 17.60 8.87 3.83
N ASP A 183 18.14 8.63 5.02
CA ASP A 183 19.33 7.81 5.26
C ASP A 183 19.29 6.42 4.58
N ALA A 184 18.13 5.76 4.58
CA ALA A 184 17.97 4.46 3.93
C ALA A 184 18.09 4.55 2.40
N GLY A 185 17.61 5.63 1.80
CA GLY A 185 17.77 5.89 0.36
C GLY A 185 19.20 6.23 -0.01
N GLU A 186 19.91 6.99 0.83
CA GLU A 186 21.35 7.23 0.64
C GLU A 186 22.15 5.91 0.69
N GLN A 187 21.79 5.01 1.60
CA GLN A 187 22.40 3.68 1.68
C GLN A 187 22.12 2.85 0.41
N LEU A 188 20.90 2.91 -0.15
CA LEU A 188 20.58 2.28 -1.42
C LEU A 188 21.48 2.80 -2.54
N MET A 189 21.73 4.12 -2.60
CA MET A 189 22.67 4.69 -3.55
C MET A 189 24.10 4.16 -3.36
N GLY A 190 24.50 3.87 -2.12
CA GLY A 190 25.78 3.20 -1.81
C GLY A 190 25.91 1.79 -2.39
N LEU A 191 24.80 1.11 -2.66
CA LEU A 191 24.75 -0.19 -3.36
C LEU A 191 24.66 -0.07 -4.90
N GLY A 192 24.71 1.16 -5.42
CA GLY A 192 24.52 1.45 -6.85
C GLY A 192 23.10 1.85 -7.22
N GLY A 193 22.22 2.13 -6.23
CA GLY A 193 20.89 2.66 -6.42
C GLY A 193 19.84 1.64 -6.88
N VAL A 194 20.23 0.37 -7.09
CA VAL A 194 19.32 -0.71 -7.47
C VAL A 194 19.63 -1.97 -6.67
N VAL A 195 18.61 -2.58 -6.09
CA VAL A 195 18.69 -3.85 -5.37
C VAL A 195 17.42 -4.66 -5.58
N ALA A 196 17.55 -5.97 -5.63
CA ALA A 196 16.42 -6.89 -5.79
C ALA A 196 16.28 -7.81 -4.56
N LEU A 197 15.09 -7.84 -3.98
CA LEU A 197 14.65 -8.91 -3.10
C LEU A 197 14.20 -10.08 -3.98
N LEU A 198 14.71 -11.26 -3.68
CA LEU A 198 14.50 -12.46 -4.49
C LEU A 198 13.50 -13.41 -3.83
N ARG A 199 12.77 -14.17 -4.66
CA ARG A 199 11.87 -15.25 -4.20
C ARG A 199 12.60 -16.40 -3.56
N TYR A 200 13.84 -16.65 -4.00
CA TYR A 200 14.72 -17.69 -3.49
C TYR A 200 16.18 -17.26 -3.62
N LYS A 201 17.04 -17.87 -2.84
CA LYS A 201 18.48 -17.61 -2.91
C LYS A 201 19.07 -18.27 -4.16
N MET A 202 19.73 -17.48 -4.99
CA MET A 202 20.53 -18.00 -6.11
C MET A 202 21.80 -18.68 -5.58
N VAL A 203 22.24 -19.71 -6.24
CA VAL A 203 23.43 -20.52 -5.88
C VAL A 203 24.63 -20.15 -6.74
#